data_df4839ae46be32ebb542060b93543ebd
#
_entry.id   df4839ae46be32ebb542060b93543ebd
#
_cell.length_a   1.000
_cell.length_b   1.000
_cell.length_c   1.000
_cell.angle_alpha   90.00
_cell.angle_beta   90.00
_cell.angle_gamma   90.00
#
_symmetry.space_group_name_H-M   'P 1'
#
loop_
_entity.id
_entity.type
_entity.pdbx_description
1 polymer ?
#
loop_
_entity_poly.entity_id
_entity_poly.type
_entity_poly.pdbx_seq_one_letter_code
_entity_poly.pdbx_strand_id
1 'polypeptide(L)'
;TNIVTSPAQMRQGLRASLVNGNSMYRFRAMVTYASGHQDNGWSYAFSVSTRQGGNSYVNGVYYNAFGYFAAVEKQFGQRHRLALTLLGAPTERGAQQAATQEAYDLVGNNYYNPNWGWQDGKKRNARVRNNHEPVVMLNYTFDISDRSKLDLATSLRFGMNGYSALTWQNGPDPRPDYYRYLPSYFALDKNMLGAAWQQ
;
A
#
# COMPACT_ATOMS: atom_id res chain seq x y z
N THR A 1 16.47 -7.15 -8.16
CA THR A 1 15.34 -7.27 -9.11
C THR A 1 15.50 -6.17 -10.15
N ASN A 2 15.57 -6.53 -11.43
CA ASN A 2 15.58 -5.58 -12.53
C ASN A 2 14.15 -5.44 -13.07
N ILE A 3 13.65 -4.21 -13.20
CA ILE A 3 12.31 -3.92 -13.72
C ILE A 3 12.50 -3.20 -15.05
N VAL A 4 12.07 -3.84 -16.13
CA VAL A 4 12.12 -3.25 -17.47
C VAL A 4 10.80 -2.54 -17.73
N THR A 5 10.86 -1.23 -17.98
CA THR A 5 9.69 -0.37 -18.22
C THR A 5 9.56 0.05 -19.69
N SER A 6 10.46 -0.41 -20.57
CA SER A 6 10.42 -0.11 -22.00
C SER A 6 9.15 -0.69 -22.67
N PRO A 7 8.27 0.12 -23.23
CA PRO A 7 7.07 -0.36 -23.91
C PRO A 7 7.37 -1.15 -25.18
N ALA A 8 8.53 -0.92 -25.82
CA ALA A 8 8.94 -1.68 -27.00
C ALA A 8 9.20 -3.16 -26.70
N GLN A 9 9.57 -3.49 -25.46
CA GLN A 9 9.82 -4.85 -24.99
C GLN A 9 8.56 -5.54 -24.45
N MET A 10 7.47 -4.81 -24.30
CA MET A 10 6.22 -5.37 -23.81
C MET A 10 5.48 -6.10 -24.94
N ARG A 11 4.85 -7.23 -24.58
CA ARG A 11 4.02 -7.96 -25.54
C ARG A 11 2.86 -7.08 -26.01
N GLN A 12 2.78 -6.87 -27.32
CA GLN A 12 1.72 -6.09 -27.96
C GLN A 12 0.31 -6.63 -27.66
N GLY A 13 -0.64 -5.73 -27.50
CA GLY A 13 -2.06 -6.02 -27.36
C GLY A 13 -2.67 -5.57 -26.06
N LEU A 14 -3.95 -5.84 -25.92
CA LEU A 14 -4.76 -5.58 -24.73
C LEU A 14 -4.78 -6.82 -23.85
N ARG A 15 -4.59 -6.62 -22.55
CA ARG A 15 -4.72 -7.66 -21.52
C ARG A 15 -5.60 -7.16 -20.40
N ALA A 16 -6.55 -7.99 -19.99
CA ALA A 16 -7.36 -7.78 -18.81
C ALA A 16 -7.16 -8.94 -17.83
N SER A 17 -7.16 -8.65 -16.54
CA SER A 17 -7.04 -9.64 -15.49
C SER A 17 -8.01 -9.31 -14.37
N LEU A 18 -8.78 -10.30 -13.96
CA LEU A 18 -9.66 -10.24 -12.79
C LEU A 18 -9.22 -11.33 -11.83
N VAL A 19 -9.05 -10.96 -10.57
CA VAL A 19 -8.66 -11.90 -9.52
C VAL A 19 -9.60 -11.71 -8.34
N ASN A 20 -10.15 -12.80 -7.85
CA ASN A 20 -10.86 -12.86 -6.59
C ASN A 20 -10.03 -13.70 -5.62
N GLY A 21 -9.79 -13.16 -4.43
CA GLY A 21 -8.96 -13.79 -3.41
C GLY A 21 -9.53 -13.56 -2.02
N ASN A 22 -8.92 -14.16 -1.02
CA ASN A 22 -9.32 -14.01 0.38
C ASN A 22 -8.18 -13.56 1.29
N SER A 23 -7.17 -12.89 0.73
CA SER A 23 -6.05 -12.35 1.51
C SER A 23 -6.30 -10.88 1.91
N MET A 24 -5.32 -10.00 1.80
CA MET A 24 -5.44 -8.57 2.13
C MET A 24 -6.47 -7.84 1.27
N TYR A 25 -6.74 -8.34 0.06
CA TYR A 25 -7.78 -7.81 -0.82
C TYR A 25 -8.62 -8.96 -1.39
N ARG A 26 -9.90 -8.70 -1.59
CA ARG A 26 -10.85 -9.67 -2.17
C ARG A 26 -10.91 -9.58 -3.68
N PHE A 27 -10.76 -8.38 -4.22
CA PHE A 27 -10.92 -8.11 -5.64
C PHE A 27 -9.71 -7.37 -6.19
N ARG A 28 -9.24 -7.82 -7.35
CA ARG A 28 -8.26 -7.10 -8.17
C ARG A 28 -8.73 -7.11 -9.61
N ALA A 29 -8.76 -5.94 -10.24
CA ALA A 29 -8.90 -5.79 -11.67
C ALA A 29 -7.66 -5.08 -12.21
N MET A 30 -7.21 -5.47 -13.40
CA MET A 30 -6.11 -4.83 -14.10
C MET A 30 -6.37 -4.87 -15.61
N VAL A 31 -6.12 -3.75 -16.27
CA VAL A 31 -6.12 -3.64 -17.73
C VAL A 31 -4.79 -3.05 -18.16
N THR A 32 -4.16 -3.64 -19.12
CA THR A 32 -2.90 -3.21 -19.72
C THR A 32 -2.99 -3.23 -21.22
N TYR A 33 -2.56 -2.15 -21.86
CA TYR A 33 -2.38 -2.06 -23.29
C TYR A 33 -0.92 -1.75 -23.60
N ALA A 34 -0.37 -2.41 -24.62
CA ALA A 34 0.96 -2.10 -25.15
C ALA A 34 0.91 -2.12 -26.68
N SER A 35 1.49 -1.09 -27.30
CA SER A 35 1.54 -0.99 -28.76
C SER A 35 2.56 -1.94 -29.40
N GLY A 36 3.54 -2.40 -28.60
CA GLY A 36 4.76 -2.97 -29.15
C GLY A 36 5.59 -1.91 -29.89
N HIS A 37 6.62 -2.33 -30.56
CA HIS A 37 7.42 -1.46 -31.43
C HIS A 37 6.67 -1.19 -32.73
N GLN A 38 6.56 0.08 -33.14
CA GLN A 38 5.89 0.49 -34.38
C GLN A 38 6.94 0.94 -35.41
N ASP A 39 6.62 0.81 -36.70
CA ASP A 39 7.51 1.16 -37.85
C ASP A 39 7.97 2.62 -37.80
N ASN A 40 7.15 3.50 -37.24
CA ASN A 40 7.49 4.92 -37.04
C ASN A 40 8.44 5.16 -35.85
N GLY A 41 8.91 4.10 -35.19
CA GLY A 41 9.82 4.14 -34.02
C GLY A 41 9.17 4.51 -32.70
N TRP A 42 7.85 4.67 -32.61
CA TRP A 42 7.12 4.88 -31.36
C TRP A 42 6.74 3.55 -30.72
N SER A 43 6.75 3.56 -29.38
CA SER A 43 6.18 2.49 -28.56
C SER A 43 5.53 3.11 -27.34
N TYR A 44 4.36 2.60 -26.94
CA TYR A 44 3.67 3.10 -25.74
C TYR A 44 2.93 1.98 -25.04
N ALA A 45 2.83 2.11 -23.73
CA ALA A 45 2.09 1.17 -22.90
C ALA A 45 1.38 1.91 -21.76
N PHE A 46 0.19 1.45 -21.43
CA PHE A 46 -0.63 1.97 -20.35
C PHE A 46 -1.18 0.81 -19.52
N SER A 47 -1.21 0.98 -18.22
CA SER A 47 -1.83 0.02 -17.32
C SER A 47 -2.57 0.71 -16.21
N VAL A 48 -3.74 0.23 -15.88
CA VAL A 48 -4.50 0.64 -14.70
C VAL A 48 -4.92 -0.61 -13.93
N SER A 49 -4.90 -0.51 -12.61
CA SER A 49 -5.32 -1.60 -11.75
C SER A 49 -5.99 -1.09 -10.50
N THR A 50 -6.93 -1.86 -9.97
CA THR A 50 -7.50 -1.63 -8.65
C THR A 50 -7.40 -2.89 -7.80
N ARG A 51 -7.17 -2.72 -6.50
CA ARG A 51 -7.25 -3.77 -5.49
C ARG A 51 -8.14 -3.27 -4.39
N GLN A 52 -9.15 -4.04 -4.06
CA GLN A 52 -10.11 -3.68 -3.04
C GLN A 52 -10.31 -4.84 -2.06
N GLY A 53 -10.12 -4.54 -0.79
CA GLY A 53 -10.28 -5.46 0.31
C GLY A 53 -10.94 -4.77 1.49
N GLY A 54 -12.29 -4.70 1.47
CA GLY A 54 -13.05 -4.32 2.64
C GLY A 54 -13.24 -5.51 3.56
N ASN A 55 -13.22 -5.26 4.88
CA ASN A 55 -13.50 -6.25 5.92
C ASN A 55 -12.72 -7.56 5.77
N SER A 56 -11.45 -7.50 6.07
CA SER A 56 -10.62 -8.66 6.36
C SER A 56 -11.21 -9.48 7.52
N TYR A 57 -10.62 -10.63 7.83
CA TYR A 57 -10.93 -11.42 9.04
C TYR A 57 -10.84 -10.60 10.33
N VAL A 58 -10.00 -9.55 10.31
CA VAL A 58 -9.79 -8.63 11.40
C VAL A 58 -10.67 -7.40 11.22
N ASN A 59 -11.50 -7.10 12.20
CA ASN A 59 -12.39 -5.96 12.16
C ASN A 59 -11.65 -4.63 11.95
N GLY A 60 -12.21 -3.81 11.05
CA GLY A 60 -11.67 -2.50 10.72
C GLY A 60 -10.43 -2.51 9.82
N VAL A 61 -9.89 -3.68 9.48
CA VAL A 61 -8.77 -3.79 8.53
C VAL A 61 -9.33 -3.83 7.11
N TYR A 62 -8.81 -2.96 6.26
CA TYR A 62 -9.15 -2.90 4.84
C TYR A 62 -7.92 -2.48 4.02
N TYR A 63 -7.98 -2.71 2.73
CA TYR A 63 -6.92 -2.36 1.79
C TYR A 63 -7.53 -1.93 0.46
N ASN A 64 -7.35 -0.67 0.10
CA ASN A 64 -7.76 -0.11 -1.17
C ASN A 64 -6.52 0.46 -1.88
N ALA A 65 -6.30 0.04 -3.11
CA ALA A 65 -5.22 0.56 -3.93
C ALA A 65 -5.69 0.73 -5.36
N PHE A 66 -5.18 1.79 -5.98
CA PHE A 66 -5.29 2.04 -7.41
C PHE A 66 -3.89 2.15 -7.97
N GLY A 67 -3.57 1.40 -9.01
CA GLY A 67 -2.28 1.47 -9.67
C GLY A 67 -2.42 2.01 -11.07
N TYR A 68 -1.49 2.85 -11.48
CA TYR A 68 -1.38 3.34 -12.84
C TYR A 68 0.06 3.31 -13.32
N PHE A 69 0.21 3.07 -14.60
CA PHE A 69 1.47 3.06 -15.32
C PHE A 69 1.24 3.60 -16.73
N ALA A 70 2.13 4.47 -17.17
CA ALA A 70 2.18 4.97 -18.54
C ALA A 70 3.65 5.04 -18.98
N ALA A 71 3.95 4.52 -20.16
CA ALA A 71 5.28 4.62 -20.74
C ALA A 71 5.17 4.93 -22.22
N VAL A 72 6.02 5.83 -22.69
CA VAL A 72 6.19 6.20 -24.08
C VAL A 72 7.67 6.16 -24.41
N GLU A 73 8.01 5.51 -25.50
CA GLU A 73 9.39 5.40 -25.99
C GLU A 73 9.44 5.81 -27.45
N LYS A 74 10.47 6.54 -27.82
CA LYS A 74 10.79 6.91 -29.19
C LYS A 74 12.18 6.44 -29.53
N GLN A 75 12.28 5.67 -30.58
CA GLN A 75 13.54 5.33 -31.23
C GLN A 75 13.82 6.31 -32.37
N PHE A 76 15.00 6.91 -32.36
CA PHE A 76 15.50 7.80 -33.40
C PHE A 76 16.62 7.09 -34.16
N GLY A 77 16.34 6.73 -35.43
CA GLY A 77 17.24 5.88 -36.20
C GLY A 77 17.44 4.52 -35.52
N GLN A 78 18.66 3.95 -35.66
CA GLN A 78 18.94 2.62 -35.12
C GLN A 78 19.64 2.64 -33.76
N ARG A 79 20.14 3.82 -33.31
CA ARG A 79 21.09 3.92 -32.19
C ARG A 79 20.58 4.69 -30.99
N HIS A 80 19.51 5.47 -31.11
CA HIS A 80 19.03 6.32 -30.03
C HIS A 80 17.63 5.93 -29.60
N ARG A 81 17.41 5.82 -28.30
CA ARG A 81 16.11 5.57 -27.68
C ARG A 81 15.90 6.52 -26.51
N LEU A 82 14.74 7.13 -26.45
CA LEU A 82 14.31 7.99 -25.37
C LEU A 82 12.98 7.47 -24.83
N ALA A 83 12.91 7.19 -23.54
CA ALA A 83 11.72 6.68 -22.87
C ALA A 83 11.33 7.53 -21.70
N LEU A 84 10.05 7.91 -21.64
CA LEU A 84 9.41 8.56 -20.50
C LEU A 84 8.45 7.58 -19.86
N THR A 85 8.57 7.37 -18.56
CA THR A 85 7.70 6.49 -17.77
C THR A 85 7.12 7.24 -16.59
N LEU A 86 5.83 7.07 -16.36
CA LEU A 86 5.09 7.52 -15.19
C LEU A 86 4.45 6.30 -14.52
N LEU A 87 4.61 6.17 -13.23
CA LEU A 87 3.94 5.14 -12.45
C LEU A 87 3.57 5.64 -11.05
N GLY A 88 2.53 5.09 -10.49
CA GLY A 88 2.10 5.38 -9.13
C GLY A 88 1.05 4.40 -8.64
N ALA A 89 0.92 4.31 -7.32
CA ALA A 89 -0.03 3.42 -6.67
C ALA A 89 -0.59 4.07 -5.39
N PRO A 90 -1.57 5.00 -5.51
CA PRO A 90 -2.28 5.48 -4.33
C PRO A 90 -2.89 4.30 -3.57
N THR A 91 -2.62 4.26 -2.28
CA THR A 91 -3.03 3.18 -1.40
C THR A 91 -3.60 3.74 -0.12
N GLU A 92 -4.75 3.23 0.30
CA GLU A 92 -5.33 3.46 1.61
C GLU A 92 -5.53 2.13 2.33
N ARG A 93 -5.12 2.07 3.59
CA ARG A 93 -5.31 0.87 4.40
C ARG A 93 -5.64 1.21 5.85
N GLY A 94 -6.61 0.50 6.42
CA GLY A 94 -6.85 0.44 7.85
C GLY A 94 -5.87 -0.53 8.51
N ALA A 95 -5.14 -0.06 9.53
CA ALA A 95 -4.10 -0.86 10.15
C ALA A 95 -4.67 -1.81 11.22
N GLN A 96 -4.04 -2.96 11.36
CA GLN A 96 -4.14 -3.83 12.52
C GLN A 96 -3.05 -3.47 13.53
N GLN A 97 -3.36 -3.63 14.80
CA GLN A 97 -2.39 -3.55 15.89
C GLN A 97 -2.46 -4.82 16.72
N ALA A 98 -1.30 -5.32 17.11
CA ALA A 98 -1.23 -6.41 18.08
C ALA A 98 -1.78 -5.95 19.43
N ALA A 99 -2.42 -6.87 20.15
CA ALA A 99 -2.93 -6.69 21.50
C ALA A 99 -2.24 -7.68 22.46
N THR A 100 -2.49 -7.53 23.75
CA THR A 100 -2.02 -8.49 24.75
C THR A 100 -2.79 -9.81 24.65
N GLN A 101 -2.21 -10.90 25.16
CA GLN A 101 -2.91 -12.18 25.23
C GLN A 101 -4.20 -12.06 26.04
N GLU A 102 -4.18 -11.32 27.14
CA GLU A 102 -5.37 -11.04 27.95
C GLU A 102 -6.52 -10.42 27.14
N ALA A 103 -6.21 -9.46 26.26
CA ALA A 103 -7.22 -8.85 25.39
C ALA A 103 -7.81 -9.87 24.40
N TYR A 104 -7.00 -10.75 23.83
CA TYR A 104 -7.47 -11.84 22.97
C TYR A 104 -8.34 -12.84 23.74
N ASP A 105 -7.96 -13.18 24.95
CA ASP A 105 -8.70 -14.11 25.81
C ASP A 105 -10.06 -13.53 26.23
N LEU A 106 -10.11 -12.23 26.57
CA LEU A 106 -11.33 -11.53 26.92
C LEU A 106 -12.33 -11.43 25.75
N VAL A 107 -11.83 -11.27 24.53
CA VAL A 107 -12.66 -11.22 23.31
C VAL A 107 -13.00 -12.63 22.80
N GLY A 108 -12.27 -13.65 23.24
CA GLY A 108 -12.45 -15.04 22.83
C GLY A 108 -11.98 -15.34 21.40
N ASN A 109 -11.14 -14.49 20.81
CA ASN A 109 -10.54 -14.75 19.50
C ASN A 109 -9.25 -13.93 19.27
N ASN A 110 -8.40 -14.42 18.36
CA ASN A 110 -7.12 -13.80 18.02
C ASN A 110 -7.22 -12.75 16.89
N TYR A 111 -8.43 -12.37 16.48
CA TYR A 111 -8.67 -11.37 15.43
C TYR A 111 -9.06 -10.00 15.99
N TYR A 112 -8.90 -9.81 17.28
CA TYR A 112 -9.12 -8.52 17.92
C TYR A 112 -8.18 -7.46 17.33
N ASN A 113 -8.73 -6.25 17.14
CA ASN A 113 -7.98 -5.08 16.68
C ASN A 113 -8.46 -3.85 17.46
N PRO A 114 -7.62 -3.19 18.25
CA PRO A 114 -8.02 -2.02 19.04
C PRO A 114 -8.27 -0.77 18.21
N ASN A 115 -7.88 -0.77 16.93
CA ASN A 115 -7.91 0.43 16.10
C ASN A 115 -9.27 0.73 15.47
N TRP A 116 -10.27 -0.13 15.61
CA TRP A 116 -11.55 0.09 14.98
C TRP A 116 -12.66 0.42 15.99
N GLY A 117 -13.68 1.10 15.50
CA GLY A 117 -14.89 1.41 16.28
C GLY A 117 -16.01 1.91 15.37
N TRP A 118 -17.11 2.25 15.99
CA TRP A 118 -18.25 2.85 15.31
C TRP A 118 -18.24 4.36 15.54
N GLN A 119 -18.42 5.13 14.47
CA GLN A 119 -18.61 6.56 14.50
C GLN A 119 -19.75 6.93 13.53
N ASP A 120 -20.80 7.53 14.04
CA ASP A 120 -21.98 7.92 13.26
C ASP A 120 -22.57 6.77 12.42
N GLY A 121 -22.69 5.59 13.04
CA GLY A 121 -23.21 4.38 12.40
C GLY A 121 -22.27 3.74 11.35
N LYS A 122 -21.05 4.25 11.18
CA LYS A 122 -20.06 3.72 10.24
C LYS A 122 -18.88 3.09 10.99
N LYS A 123 -18.46 1.92 10.53
CA LYS A 123 -17.24 1.28 11.03
C LYS A 123 -16.02 2.08 10.54
N ARG A 124 -15.18 2.50 11.48
CA ARG A 124 -13.98 3.28 11.20
C ARG A 124 -12.75 2.62 11.80
N ASN A 125 -11.62 2.86 11.19
CA ASN A 125 -10.29 2.55 11.73
C ASN A 125 -9.59 3.85 12.13
N ALA A 126 -9.08 3.91 13.35
CA ALA A 126 -8.37 5.07 13.86
C ALA A 126 -6.98 5.24 13.25
N ARG A 127 -6.36 4.14 12.78
CA ARG A 127 -5.03 4.14 12.16
C ARG A 127 -5.15 3.82 10.68
N VAL A 128 -5.41 4.83 9.90
CA VAL A 128 -5.43 4.77 8.44
C VAL A 128 -4.07 5.22 7.91
N ARG A 129 -3.55 4.49 6.95
CA ARG A 129 -2.35 4.89 6.18
C ARG A 129 -2.73 5.19 4.76
N ASN A 130 -2.36 6.39 4.31
CA ASN A 130 -2.52 6.86 2.94
C ASN A 130 -1.14 7.08 2.34
N ASN A 131 -0.89 6.47 1.21
CA ASN A 131 0.39 6.61 0.52
C ASN A 131 0.15 6.84 -0.98
N HIS A 132 0.75 7.88 -1.53
CA HIS A 132 0.78 8.14 -2.95
C HIS A 132 2.09 8.85 -3.32
N GLU A 133 3.03 8.11 -3.87
CA GLU A 133 4.34 8.60 -4.28
C GLU A 133 4.59 8.24 -5.75
N PRO A 134 4.06 9.02 -6.69
CA PRO A 134 4.33 8.82 -8.11
C PRO A 134 5.80 9.01 -8.44
N VAL A 135 6.23 8.28 -9.45
CA VAL A 135 7.58 8.34 -10.00
C VAL A 135 7.49 8.66 -11.48
N VAL A 136 8.26 9.65 -11.91
CA VAL A 136 8.51 9.95 -13.31
C VAL A 136 9.95 9.59 -13.62
N MET A 137 10.18 8.84 -14.68
CA MET A 137 11.52 8.43 -15.12
C MET A 137 11.74 8.82 -16.57
N LEU A 138 12.93 9.34 -16.86
CA LEU A 138 13.41 9.60 -18.20
C LEU A 138 14.67 8.77 -18.42
N ASN A 139 14.63 7.93 -19.43
CA ASN A 139 15.74 7.06 -19.82
C ASN A 139 16.16 7.36 -21.24
N TYR A 140 17.47 7.53 -21.45
CA TYR A 140 18.05 7.68 -22.78
C TYR A 140 19.12 6.64 -22.97
N THR A 141 19.03 5.94 -24.11
CA THR A 141 19.99 4.93 -24.52
C THR A 141 20.63 5.35 -25.86
N PHE A 142 21.95 5.27 -25.93
CA PHE A 142 22.70 5.49 -27.14
C PHE A 142 23.66 4.33 -27.40
N ASP A 143 23.41 3.57 -28.46
CA ASP A 143 24.29 2.52 -28.94
C ASP A 143 25.41 3.16 -29.76
N ILE A 144 26.55 3.47 -29.10
CA ILE A 144 27.71 4.18 -29.69
C ILE A 144 28.33 3.33 -30.77
N SER A 145 28.51 2.04 -30.52
CA SER A 145 29.00 1.02 -31.44
C SER A 145 28.48 -0.34 -31.05
N ASP A 146 28.79 -1.37 -31.80
CA ASP A 146 28.38 -2.76 -31.49
C ASP A 146 28.96 -3.29 -30.17
N ARG A 147 29.95 -2.58 -29.61
CA ARG A 147 30.63 -2.95 -28.35
C ARG A 147 30.46 -1.93 -27.22
N SER A 148 29.84 -0.80 -27.51
CA SER A 148 29.75 0.31 -26.53
C SER A 148 28.34 0.91 -26.53
N LYS A 149 27.78 1.02 -25.33
CA LYS A 149 26.45 1.55 -25.09
C LYS A 149 26.51 2.57 -23.95
N LEU A 150 25.79 3.66 -24.10
CA LEU A 150 25.59 4.66 -23.05
C LEU A 150 24.10 4.60 -22.61
N ASP A 151 23.86 4.37 -21.34
CA ASP A 151 22.54 4.46 -20.72
C ASP A 151 22.55 5.60 -19.71
N LEU A 152 21.67 6.57 -19.88
CA LEU A 152 21.42 7.66 -18.96
C LEU A 152 20.01 7.52 -18.40
N ALA A 153 19.87 7.61 -17.09
CA ALA A 153 18.59 7.55 -16.41
C ALA A 153 18.47 8.65 -15.38
N THR A 154 17.33 9.29 -15.33
CA THR A 154 16.95 10.19 -14.25
C THR A 154 15.55 9.89 -13.78
N SER A 155 15.28 10.11 -12.50
CA SER A 155 13.95 9.92 -11.93
C SER A 155 13.61 11.01 -10.93
N LEU A 156 12.33 11.36 -10.91
CA LEU A 156 11.73 12.24 -9.93
C LEU A 156 10.64 11.48 -9.20
N ARG A 157 10.74 11.43 -7.88
CA ARG A 157 9.70 10.91 -6.99
C ARG A 157 9.19 12.03 -6.11
N PHE A 158 7.88 12.16 -6.01
CA PHE A 158 7.22 13.14 -5.17
C PHE A 158 5.91 12.53 -4.65
N GLY A 159 5.30 13.15 -3.65
CA GLY A 159 4.03 12.65 -3.18
C GLY A 159 3.83 12.82 -1.69
N MET A 160 2.91 12.05 -1.16
CA MET A 160 2.43 12.14 0.21
C MET A 160 2.36 10.75 0.84
N ASN A 161 2.85 10.67 2.07
CA ASN A 161 2.70 9.52 2.94
C ASN A 161 2.10 10.01 4.26
N GLY A 162 0.84 9.67 4.49
CA GLY A 162 0.08 10.11 5.65
C GLY A 162 -0.38 8.93 6.51
N TYR A 163 -0.56 9.19 7.79
CA TYR A 163 -1.23 8.28 8.70
C TYR A 163 -2.13 9.04 9.67
N SER A 164 -3.17 8.39 10.15
CA SER A 164 -4.03 8.90 11.21
C SER A 164 -3.83 8.13 12.51
N ALA A 165 -4.13 8.78 13.61
CA ALA A 165 -4.20 8.17 14.93
C ALA A 165 -5.23 8.92 15.78
N LEU A 166 -5.77 8.26 16.80
CA LEU A 166 -6.57 8.96 17.82
C LEU A 166 -5.68 9.90 18.61
N THR A 167 -6.21 11.07 18.91
CA THR A 167 -5.62 12.03 19.82
C THR A 167 -6.55 12.18 21.02
N TRP A 168 -5.99 11.98 22.24
CA TRP A 168 -6.74 12.10 23.50
C TRP A 168 -5.98 12.94 24.51
N GLN A 169 -5.38 14.01 24.05
CA GLN A 169 -4.60 14.91 24.90
C GLN A 169 -5.41 15.36 26.11
N ASN A 170 -4.86 15.13 27.32
CA ASN A 170 -5.49 15.40 28.62
C ASN A 170 -6.77 14.59 28.92
N GLY A 171 -7.08 13.57 28.14
CA GLY A 171 -8.19 12.65 28.37
C GLY A 171 -7.74 11.23 28.68
N PRO A 172 -8.65 10.33 29.11
CA PRO A 172 -8.33 8.91 29.23
C PRO A 172 -8.05 8.30 27.86
N ASP A 173 -7.18 7.28 27.83
CA ASP A 173 -6.89 6.54 26.58
C ASP A 173 -8.18 5.87 26.07
N PRO A 174 -8.62 6.16 24.83
CA PRO A 174 -9.87 5.64 24.31
C PRO A 174 -9.79 4.18 23.83
N ARG A 175 -8.61 3.56 23.86
CA ARG A 175 -8.44 2.18 23.41
C ARG A 175 -8.99 1.20 24.42
N PRO A 176 -9.83 0.23 23.99
CA PRO A 176 -10.42 -0.74 24.92
C PRO A 176 -9.38 -1.63 25.61
N ASP A 177 -8.23 -1.86 24.97
CA ASP A 177 -7.12 -2.70 25.44
C ASP A 177 -6.04 -1.91 26.18
N TYR A 178 -6.33 -0.68 26.56
CA TYR A 178 -5.40 0.08 27.41
C TYR A 178 -5.19 -0.65 28.74
N TYR A 179 -3.94 -0.85 29.12
CA TYR A 179 -3.58 -1.74 30.24
C TYR A 179 -4.33 -1.46 31.54
N ARG A 180 -4.69 -0.19 31.81
CA ARG A 180 -5.45 0.20 33.00
C ARG A 180 -6.92 -0.22 32.99
N TYR A 181 -7.43 -0.67 31.84
CA TYR A 181 -8.80 -1.18 31.72
C TYR A 181 -8.87 -2.70 31.80
N LEU A 182 -7.70 -3.36 31.80
CA LEU A 182 -7.64 -4.82 31.85
C LEU A 182 -7.76 -5.37 33.27
N PRO A 183 -8.40 -6.54 33.48
CA PRO A 183 -8.56 -7.17 34.78
C PRO A 183 -7.25 -7.40 35.54
N SER A 184 -6.17 -7.71 34.85
CA SER A 184 -4.84 -7.91 35.44
C SER A 184 -4.32 -6.68 36.15
N TYR A 185 -4.60 -5.48 35.68
CA TYR A 185 -4.22 -4.24 36.33
C TYR A 185 -4.90 -4.09 37.68
N PHE A 186 -6.21 -4.34 37.76
CA PHE A 186 -6.96 -4.27 39.01
C PHE A 186 -6.59 -5.36 40.00
N ALA A 187 -6.19 -6.55 39.50
CA ALA A 187 -5.70 -7.62 40.38
C ALA A 187 -4.36 -7.25 41.02
N LEU A 188 -3.46 -6.60 40.29
CA LEU A 188 -2.20 -6.08 40.82
C LEU A 188 -2.43 -4.97 41.86
N ASP A 189 -3.35 -4.05 41.57
CA ASP A 189 -3.65 -2.93 42.47
C ASP A 189 -4.26 -3.39 43.79
N LYS A 190 -5.15 -4.37 43.78
CA LYS A 190 -5.70 -5.01 44.98
C LYS A 190 -4.62 -5.69 45.83
N ASN A 191 -3.65 -6.34 45.19
CA ASN A 191 -2.55 -6.99 45.86
C ASN A 191 -1.61 -5.95 46.53
N MET A 192 -1.37 -4.82 45.88
CA MET A 192 -0.57 -3.72 46.42
C MET A 192 -1.29 -3.00 47.60
N LEU A 193 -2.59 -2.77 47.47
CA LEU A 193 -3.40 -2.21 48.54
C LEU A 193 -3.50 -3.16 49.73
N GLY A 194 -3.68 -4.47 49.48
CA GLY A 194 -3.68 -5.49 50.55
C GLY A 194 -2.38 -5.53 51.35
N ALA A 195 -1.24 -5.39 50.69
CA ALA A 195 0.07 -5.33 51.36
C ALA A 195 0.26 -4.05 52.16
N ALA A 196 -0.29 -2.93 51.71
CA ALA A 196 -0.21 -1.65 52.43
C ALA A 196 -1.10 -1.59 53.69
N TRP A 197 -2.18 -2.42 53.74
CA TRP A 197 -3.06 -2.48 54.93
C TRP A 197 -2.59 -3.51 55.98
N GLN A 198 -1.54 -4.29 55.66
CA GLN A 198 -0.94 -5.25 56.61
C GLN A 198 0.28 -4.70 57.36
N GLN A 199 0.66 -3.46 57.12
CA GLN A 199 1.69 -2.71 57.88
C GLN A 199 1.04 -1.71 58.84
#